data_f7ce48762da55ab149a8e851afc8a6e5
#
_entry.id   f7ce48762da55ab149a8e851afc8a6e5
#
_cell.length_a   1.000
_cell.length_b   1.000
_cell.length_c   1.000
_cell.angle_alpha   90.00
_cell.angle_beta   90.00
_cell.angle_gamma   90.00
#
_symmetry.space_group_name_H-M   'P 1'
#
loop_
_entity.id
_entity.type
_entity.pdbx_description
1 polymer ?
#
loop_
_entity_poly.entity_id
_entity_poly.type
_entity_poly.pdbx_seq_one_letter_code
_entity_poly.pdbx_strand_id
1 'polypeptide(L)'
;MTTDRNFSRDDCLIVALPNGRILGEVMPLLRQIGIEPEPAFDDPASRQLRFATSEPRLDLIRVRSFDAATFVAFGAAHLGVAGNDVLMEFDYSEVYVPLDLDVGHCRLAVAATTGTLGQEGVRRSSHIRVATKYPEITRRHFAARGIQAECIKLNGAIELAPRLGLCRHIVDLVQTGATLKANGLVEIEQIAKVSSRLIVNRPALKTRPEEVGGWIERFREAVVRRPSPTRRGRAGSPLSRTAGEGAERSEAGEGSTALAGGAR
;
A
#
# COMPACT_ATOMS: atom_id res chain seq x y z
N MET A 1 -30.62 22.91 4.73
CA MET A 1 -29.93 24.11 5.20
C MET A 1 -28.73 24.33 4.30
N THR A 2 -28.89 25.14 3.27
CA THR A 2 -27.84 25.56 2.37
C THR A 2 -27.01 26.60 3.11
N THR A 3 -25.85 26.21 3.59
CA THR A 3 -24.86 27.15 4.15
C THR A 3 -24.38 28.02 2.99
N ASP A 4 -24.76 29.29 2.98
CA ASP A 4 -24.21 30.31 2.09
C ASP A 4 -22.68 30.34 2.29
N ARG A 5 -21.97 29.69 1.38
CA ARG A 5 -20.51 29.74 1.33
C ARG A 5 -20.11 31.05 0.64
N ASN A 6 -19.95 32.07 1.43
CA ASN A 6 -19.48 33.39 0.98
C ASN A 6 -17.96 33.43 0.78
N PHE A 7 -17.30 32.24 0.64
CA PHE A 7 -15.87 32.11 0.37
C PHE A 7 -15.69 31.75 -1.12
N SER A 8 -14.75 32.41 -1.78
CA SER A 8 -14.28 31.94 -3.09
C SER A 8 -13.79 30.49 -2.94
N ARG A 9 -14.18 29.60 -3.87
CA ARG A 9 -13.68 28.22 -3.89
C ARG A 9 -12.15 28.15 -4.00
N ASP A 10 -11.51 29.24 -4.45
CA ASP A 10 -10.06 29.36 -4.56
C ASP A 10 -9.37 29.54 -3.20
N ASP A 11 -10.11 29.89 -2.15
CA ASP A 11 -9.59 30.05 -0.78
C ASP A 11 -9.61 28.74 0.04
N CYS A 12 -10.25 27.68 -0.45
CA CYS A 12 -10.35 26.42 0.25
C CYS A 12 -9.02 25.66 0.22
N LEU A 13 -8.67 24.99 1.34
CA LEU A 13 -7.65 23.95 1.33
C LEU A 13 -8.16 22.76 0.49
N ILE A 14 -7.27 22.15 -0.25
CA ILE A 14 -7.57 20.96 -1.04
C ILE A 14 -6.73 19.80 -0.54
N VAL A 15 -7.40 18.66 -0.24
CA VAL A 15 -6.75 17.41 0.13
C VAL A 15 -6.90 16.40 -1.01
N ALA A 16 -5.77 15.93 -1.55
CA ALA A 16 -5.73 14.91 -2.59
C ALA A 16 -5.77 13.50 -1.98
N LEU A 17 -6.79 12.71 -2.34
CA LEU A 17 -6.98 11.35 -1.86
C LEU A 17 -6.82 10.35 -3.00
N PRO A 18 -6.06 9.25 -2.80
CA PRO A 18 -5.92 8.19 -3.78
C PRO A 18 -7.18 7.34 -3.86
N ASN A 19 -7.62 7.01 -5.06
CA ASN A 19 -8.72 6.08 -5.29
C ASN A 19 -8.38 4.65 -4.83
N GLY A 20 -9.42 3.82 -4.69
CA GLY A 20 -9.30 2.39 -4.45
C GLY A 20 -9.09 2.02 -2.98
N ARG A 21 -8.33 0.97 -2.71
CA ARG A 21 -8.17 0.39 -1.37
C ARG A 21 -7.71 1.40 -0.32
N ILE A 22 -6.74 2.23 -0.65
CA ILE A 22 -6.19 3.23 0.29
C ILE A 22 -7.24 4.23 0.72
N LEU A 23 -8.13 4.65 -0.19
CA LEU A 23 -9.24 5.53 0.15
C LEU A 23 -10.10 4.93 1.27
N GLY A 24 -10.48 3.65 1.13
CA GLY A 24 -11.28 2.95 2.15
C GLY A 24 -10.60 2.87 3.52
N GLU A 25 -9.26 2.77 3.55
CA GLU A 25 -8.49 2.73 4.80
C GLU A 25 -8.26 4.13 5.41
N VAL A 26 -8.24 5.19 4.59
CA VAL A 26 -8.05 6.58 5.03
C VAL A 26 -9.36 7.25 5.47
N MET A 27 -10.50 6.91 4.84
CA MET A 27 -11.80 7.50 5.16
C MET A 27 -12.18 7.45 6.65
N PRO A 28 -11.93 6.35 7.40
CA PRO A 28 -12.17 6.33 8.85
C PRO A 28 -11.32 7.36 9.61
N LEU A 29 -10.08 7.65 9.18
CA LEU A 29 -9.25 8.69 9.78
C LEU A 29 -9.83 10.09 9.51
N LEU A 30 -10.27 10.34 8.26
CA LEU A 30 -10.89 11.62 7.90
C LEU A 30 -12.14 11.88 8.73
N ARG A 31 -13.03 10.89 8.87
CA ARG A 31 -14.23 10.99 9.70
C ARG A 31 -13.90 11.23 11.18
N GLN A 32 -12.88 10.56 11.70
CA GLN A 32 -12.43 10.74 13.09
C GLN A 32 -11.96 12.17 13.38
N ILE A 33 -11.40 12.86 12.38
CA ILE A 33 -10.99 14.28 12.51
C ILE A 33 -12.05 15.28 12.05
N GLY A 34 -13.29 14.81 11.81
CA GLY A 34 -14.45 15.64 11.51
C GLY A 34 -14.59 15.99 10.02
N ILE A 35 -13.86 15.36 9.11
CA ILE A 35 -14.01 15.56 7.67
C ILE A 35 -15.03 14.55 7.11
N GLU A 36 -16.24 15.05 6.82
CA GLU A 36 -17.28 14.28 6.13
C GLU A 36 -17.46 14.88 4.73
N PRO A 37 -17.22 14.09 3.67
CA PRO A 37 -17.47 14.55 2.30
C PRO A 37 -18.96 14.66 1.99
N GLU A 38 -19.30 15.45 0.99
CA GLU A 38 -20.66 15.49 0.44
C GLU A 38 -21.09 14.13 -0.14
N PRO A 39 -22.41 13.82 -0.21
CA PRO A 39 -22.89 12.50 -0.64
C PRO A 39 -22.42 12.07 -2.03
N ALA A 40 -22.17 13.01 -2.94
CA ALA A 40 -21.65 12.72 -4.28
C ALA A 40 -20.26 12.06 -4.27
N PHE A 41 -19.52 12.14 -3.14
CA PHE A 41 -18.22 11.51 -2.98
C PHE A 41 -18.33 9.97 -2.97
N ASP A 42 -19.36 9.43 -2.35
CA ASP A 42 -19.58 7.98 -2.25
C ASP A 42 -20.44 7.43 -3.39
N ASP A 43 -20.98 8.30 -4.27
CA ASP A 43 -21.78 7.89 -5.44
C ASP A 43 -20.89 7.38 -6.58
N PRO A 44 -20.97 6.08 -6.95
CA PRO A 44 -20.21 5.52 -8.06
C PRO A 44 -20.57 6.13 -9.43
N ALA A 45 -21.77 6.69 -9.57
CA ALA A 45 -22.22 7.33 -10.81
C ALA A 45 -21.72 8.78 -10.93
N SER A 46 -21.26 9.37 -9.83
CA SER A 46 -20.73 10.73 -9.84
C SER A 46 -19.46 10.84 -10.67
N ARG A 47 -19.44 11.79 -11.60
CA ARG A 47 -18.23 12.16 -12.35
C ARG A 47 -17.48 13.33 -11.74
N GLN A 48 -17.93 13.80 -10.59
CA GLN A 48 -17.24 14.84 -9.83
C GLN A 48 -15.86 14.33 -9.38
N LEU A 49 -14.88 15.23 -9.40
CA LEU A 49 -13.50 14.95 -8.94
C LEU A 49 -13.10 15.82 -7.75
N ARG A 50 -13.85 16.91 -7.48
CA ARG A 50 -13.68 17.81 -6.33
C ARG A 50 -14.98 17.86 -5.55
N PHE A 51 -14.89 17.60 -4.26
CA PHE A 51 -16.01 17.42 -3.36
C PHE A 51 -15.89 18.36 -2.17
N ALA A 52 -16.99 18.99 -1.83
CA ALA A 52 -17.10 19.75 -0.60
C ALA A 52 -17.11 18.82 0.62
N THR A 53 -16.76 19.38 1.78
CA THR A 53 -16.82 18.64 3.06
C THR A 53 -17.64 19.38 4.10
N SER A 54 -17.85 18.73 5.26
CA SER A 54 -18.43 19.37 6.44
C SER A 54 -17.61 20.58 6.93
N GLU A 55 -16.31 20.61 6.61
CA GLU A 55 -15.42 21.73 6.92
C GLU A 55 -15.51 22.79 5.82
N PRO A 56 -16.00 24.03 6.12
CA PRO A 56 -16.35 25.02 5.10
C PRO A 56 -15.20 25.46 4.19
N ARG A 57 -13.95 25.32 4.66
CA ARG A 57 -12.74 25.76 3.97
C ARG A 57 -11.85 24.60 3.53
N LEU A 58 -12.43 23.40 3.37
CA LEU A 58 -11.68 22.21 2.99
C LEU A 58 -12.47 21.39 1.96
N ASP A 59 -11.88 21.18 0.81
CA ASP A 59 -12.41 20.31 -0.24
C ASP A 59 -11.51 19.07 -0.41
N LEU A 60 -12.10 17.98 -0.87
CA LEU A 60 -11.40 16.77 -1.25
C LEU A 60 -11.33 16.64 -2.77
N ILE A 61 -10.21 16.14 -3.29
CA ILE A 61 -10.12 15.65 -4.66
C ILE A 61 -9.80 14.16 -4.66
N ARG A 62 -10.43 13.43 -5.59
CA ARG A 62 -10.28 11.99 -5.74
C ARG A 62 -9.49 11.68 -7.00
N VAL A 63 -8.26 11.18 -6.86
CA VAL A 63 -7.30 11.02 -7.94
C VAL A 63 -6.62 9.65 -7.91
N ARG A 64 -5.80 9.30 -8.90
CA ARG A 64 -4.97 8.10 -8.85
C ARG A 64 -3.84 8.27 -7.85
N SER A 65 -3.35 7.15 -7.27
CA SER A 65 -2.33 7.18 -6.21
C SER A 65 -1.06 7.94 -6.60
N PHE A 66 -0.60 7.80 -7.85
CA PHE A 66 0.58 8.52 -8.33
C PHE A 66 0.30 10.02 -8.52
N ASP A 67 -0.91 10.35 -8.94
CA ASP A 67 -1.30 11.74 -9.21
C ASP A 67 -1.46 12.55 -7.91
N ALA A 68 -1.84 11.91 -6.79
CA ALA A 68 -2.00 12.60 -5.51
C ALA A 68 -0.71 13.33 -5.09
N ALA A 69 0.45 12.66 -5.20
CA ALA A 69 1.73 13.26 -4.91
C ALA A 69 2.07 14.41 -5.88
N THR A 70 1.76 14.24 -7.17
CA THR A 70 1.95 15.25 -8.19
C THR A 70 1.09 16.49 -7.94
N PHE A 71 -0.22 16.33 -7.65
CA PHE A 71 -1.10 17.47 -7.32
C PHE A 71 -0.58 18.27 -6.11
N VAL A 72 -0.05 17.58 -5.10
CA VAL A 72 0.53 18.23 -3.92
C VAL A 72 1.85 18.90 -4.27
N ALA A 73 2.74 18.24 -5.02
CA ALA A 73 4.05 18.79 -5.40
C ALA A 73 3.92 20.10 -6.17
N PHE A 74 2.97 20.17 -7.10
CA PHE A 74 2.73 21.33 -7.94
C PHE A 74 1.74 22.36 -7.33
N GLY A 75 1.32 22.18 -6.09
CA GLY A 75 0.50 23.14 -5.36
C GLY A 75 -1.00 23.18 -5.77
N ALA A 76 -1.44 22.27 -6.63
CA ALA A 76 -2.86 22.14 -6.97
C ALA A 76 -3.67 21.51 -5.81
N ALA A 77 -3.00 20.79 -4.92
CA ALA A 77 -3.52 20.37 -3.62
C ALA A 77 -2.56 20.82 -2.52
N HIS A 78 -3.11 21.21 -1.36
CA HIS A 78 -2.34 21.69 -0.22
C HIS A 78 -1.84 20.55 0.65
N LEU A 79 -2.67 19.53 0.84
CA LEU A 79 -2.37 18.28 1.52
C LEU A 79 -2.78 17.10 0.63
N GLY A 80 -2.30 15.91 0.98
CA GLY A 80 -2.73 14.69 0.31
C GLY A 80 -2.29 13.44 1.04
N VAL A 81 -2.72 12.31 0.49
CA VAL A 81 -2.31 10.99 0.95
C VAL A 81 -1.62 10.27 -0.20
N ALA A 82 -0.40 9.80 0.04
CA ALA A 82 0.36 9.00 -0.92
C ALA A 82 1.11 7.88 -0.21
N GLY A 83 1.30 6.76 -0.90
CA GLY A 83 2.20 5.71 -0.43
C GLY A 83 3.66 6.20 -0.47
N ASN A 84 4.47 5.76 0.48
CA ASN A 84 5.90 6.10 0.43
C ASN A 84 6.64 5.48 -0.77
N ASP A 85 6.07 4.47 -1.42
CA ASP A 85 6.50 3.95 -2.72
C ASP A 85 6.47 5.03 -3.81
N VAL A 86 5.38 5.80 -3.88
CA VAL A 86 5.23 6.91 -4.82
C VAL A 86 6.23 8.03 -4.52
N LEU A 87 6.42 8.34 -3.22
CA LEU A 87 7.38 9.36 -2.79
C LEU A 87 8.82 8.98 -3.10
N MET A 88 9.19 7.71 -2.90
CA MET A 88 10.51 7.19 -3.27
C MET A 88 10.74 7.16 -4.78
N GLU A 89 9.69 6.99 -5.59
CA GLU A 89 9.80 6.95 -7.05
C GLU A 89 10.07 8.34 -7.63
N PHE A 90 9.34 9.35 -7.17
CA PHE A 90 9.39 10.70 -7.76
C PHE A 90 10.34 11.68 -7.05
N ASP A 91 10.59 11.49 -5.77
CA ASP A 91 11.49 12.32 -4.95
C ASP A 91 11.24 13.84 -5.10
N TYR A 92 9.97 14.26 -4.98
CA TYR A 92 9.58 15.66 -5.12
C TYR A 92 10.08 16.51 -3.95
N SER A 93 10.96 17.49 -4.21
CA SER A 93 11.49 18.44 -3.23
C SER A 93 10.44 19.33 -2.57
N GLU A 94 9.35 19.61 -3.31
CA GLU A 94 8.26 20.49 -2.87
C GLU A 94 7.26 19.79 -1.93
N VAL A 95 7.42 18.50 -1.70
CA VAL A 95 6.58 17.72 -0.80
C VAL A 95 7.25 17.58 0.57
N TYR A 96 6.51 17.93 1.61
CA TYR A 96 6.85 17.64 3.00
C TYR A 96 6.02 16.46 3.49
N VAL A 97 6.65 15.55 4.23
CA VAL A 97 6.03 14.31 4.72
C VAL A 97 6.02 14.31 6.25
N PRO A 98 5.02 14.94 6.89
CA PRO A 98 4.98 15.08 8.34
C PRO A 98 4.63 13.81 9.12
N LEU A 99 3.90 12.86 8.50
CA LEU A 99 3.28 11.78 9.25
C LEU A 99 3.11 10.49 8.42
N ASP A 100 3.41 9.36 9.04
CA ASP A 100 2.94 8.04 8.61
C ASP A 100 1.50 7.83 9.12
N LEU A 101 0.56 7.54 8.23
CA LEU A 101 -0.84 7.32 8.58
C LEU A 101 -1.11 5.91 9.10
N ASP A 102 -0.11 5.04 9.10
CA ASP A 102 -0.20 3.62 9.53
C ASP A 102 -1.34 2.84 8.85
N VAL A 103 -1.55 3.11 7.55
CA VAL A 103 -2.53 2.44 6.69
C VAL A 103 -1.90 2.04 5.36
N GLY A 104 -2.55 1.13 4.62
CA GLY A 104 -2.10 0.72 3.30
C GLY A 104 -0.85 -0.12 3.30
N HIS A 105 -0.57 -0.85 4.40
CA HIS A 105 0.63 -1.64 4.54
C HIS A 105 0.79 -2.69 3.44
N CYS A 106 1.94 -2.64 2.80
CA CYS A 106 2.42 -3.64 1.85
C CYS A 106 3.95 -3.57 1.77
N ARG A 107 4.54 -4.26 0.83
CA ARG A 107 5.98 -4.18 0.55
C ARG A 107 6.21 -4.06 -0.94
N LEU A 108 7.24 -3.32 -1.32
CA LEU A 108 7.77 -3.32 -2.67
C LEU A 108 8.80 -4.45 -2.75
N ALA A 109 8.65 -5.34 -3.70
CA ALA A 109 9.47 -6.54 -3.79
C ALA A 109 9.87 -6.88 -5.22
N VAL A 110 11.01 -7.55 -5.36
CA VAL A 110 11.43 -8.23 -6.57
C VAL A 110 10.79 -9.62 -6.60
N ALA A 111 10.15 -9.98 -7.70
CA ALA A 111 9.63 -11.31 -7.92
C ALA A 111 10.05 -11.85 -9.29
N ALA A 112 10.12 -13.18 -9.43
CA ALA A 112 10.46 -13.85 -10.68
C ALA A 112 9.68 -15.16 -10.83
N THR A 113 9.72 -15.75 -12.04
CA THR A 113 9.16 -17.06 -12.31
C THR A 113 9.92 -18.15 -11.53
N THR A 114 9.19 -19.16 -11.07
CA THR A 114 9.73 -20.27 -10.26
C THR A 114 10.91 -21.01 -10.90
N GLY A 115 11.02 -21.02 -12.23
CA GLY A 115 12.13 -21.66 -12.96
C GLY A 115 13.39 -20.80 -13.08
N THR A 116 13.36 -19.54 -12.64
CA THR A 116 14.50 -18.60 -12.71
C THR A 116 15.26 -18.55 -11.39
N LEU A 117 14.95 -19.46 -10.48
CA LEU A 117 15.45 -19.47 -9.12
C LEU A 117 16.96 -19.66 -9.07
N GLY A 118 17.57 -18.59 -8.78
CA GLY A 118 18.82 -18.49 -8.12
C GLY A 118 19.06 -17.02 -7.88
N GLN A 119 19.09 -16.59 -6.61
CA GLN A 119 19.74 -15.34 -6.24
C GLN A 119 21.12 -15.25 -6.92
N GLU A 120 21.73 -16.39 -7.20
CA GLU A 120 22.95 -16.54 -7.99
C GLU A 120 22.79 -16.08 -9.44
N GLY A 121 21.64 -16.29 -10.09
CA GLY A 121 21.40 -15.86 -11.47
C GLY A 121 21.33 -14.34 -11.60
N VAL A 122 20.68 -13.66 -10.64
CA VAL A 122 20.62 -12.20 -10.60
C VAL A 122 21.99 -11.61 -10.22
N ARG A 123 22.69 -12.21 -9.25
CA ARG A 123 24.03 -11.75 -8.80
C ARG A 123 25.13 -11.92 -9.84
N ARG A 124 24.99 -12.87 -10.77
CA ARG A 124 25.98 -13.13 -11.85
C ARG A 124 25.70 -12.33 -13.11
N SER A 125 24.54 -11.70 -13.24
CA SER A 125 24.18 -10.91 -14.42
C SER A 125 24.54 -9.45 -14.21
N SER A 126 25.33 -8.88 -15.12
CA SER A 126 25.58 -7.44 -15.14
C SER A 126 24.43 -6.61 -15.68
N HIS A 127 23.46 -7.27 -16.34
CA HIS A 127 22.30 -6.63 -16.96
C HIS A 127 21.05 -7.52 -16.80
N ILE A 128 19.92 -6.91 -16.40
CA ILE A 128 18.62 -7.59 -16.29
C ILE A 128 17.51 -6.71 -16.86
N ARG A 129 16.45 -7.38 -17.34
CA ARG A 129 15.20 -6.72 -17.76
C ARG A 129 14.14 -6.94 -16.71
N VAL A 130 13.47 -5.85 -16.27
CA VAL A 130 12.50 -5.84 -15.17
C VAL A 130 11.25 -5.08 -15.57
N ALA A 131 10.08 -5.70 -15.47
CA ALA A 131 8.81 -4.98 -15.62
C ALA A 131 8.39 -4.38 -14.28
N THR A 132 8.02 -3.11 -14.29
CA THR A 132 7.70 -2.40 -13.04
C THR A 132 6.87 -1.14 -13.28
N LYS A 133 6.16 -0.73 -12.25
CA LYS A 133 5.54 0.60 -12.15
C LYS A 133 6.50 1.64 -11.56
N TYR A 134 7.64 1.19 -11.00
CA TYR A 134 8.59 1.96 -10.20
C TYR A 134 10.01 1.91 -10.82
N PRO A 135 10.22 2.50 -12.01
CA PRO A 135 11.50 2.40 -12.71
C PRO A 135 12.67 3.04 -11.95
N GLU A 136 12.48 4.17 -11.25
CA GLU A 136 13.55 4.84 -10.55
C GLU A 136 14.00 4.06 -9.31
N ILE A 137 13.06 3.57 -8.51
CA ILE A 137 13.37 2.70 -7.36
C ILE A 137 14.08 1.44 -7.86
N THR A 138 13.57 0.83 -8.94
CA THR A 138 14.13 -0.40 -9.50
C THR A 138 15.57 -0.18 -9.97
N ARG A 139 15.85 0.88 -10.73
CA ARG A 139 17.21 1.20 -11.18
C ARG A 139 18.16 1.42 -10.00
N ARG A 140 17.76 2.22 -9.01
CA ARG A 140 18.57 2.48 -7.81
C ARG A 140 18.86 1.21 -7.02
N HIS A 141 17.85 0.34 -6.87
CA HIS A 141 17.99 -0.92 -6.15
C HIS A 141 19.01 -1.86 -6.79
N PHE A 142 18.95 -2.04 -8.11
CA PHE A 142 19.89 -2.91 -8.83
C PHE A 142 21.26 -2.26 -9.04
N ALA A 143 21.31 -0.95 -9.27
CA ALA A 143 22.59 -0.22 -9.39
C ALA A 143 23.43 -0.31 -8.11
N ALA A 144 22.82 -0.29 -6.93
CA ALA A 144 23.51 -0.48 -5.65
C ALA A 144 24.19 -1.87 -5.53
N ARG A 145 23.86 -2.82 -6.41
CA ARG A 145 24.44 -4.16 -6.52
C ARG A 145 25.35 -4.33 -7.75
N GLY A 146 25.63 -3.25 -8.48
CA GLY A 146 26.41 -3.27 -9.71
C GLY A 146 25.68 -3.88 -10.90
N ILE A 147 24.35 -3.95 -10.87
CA ILE A 147 23.52 -4.54 -11.91
C ILE A 147 22.78 -3.42 -12.66
N GLN A 148 22.88 -3.43 -14.00
CA GLN A 148 22.11 -2.53 -14.84
C GLN A 148 20.70 -3.08 -15.07
N ALA A 149 19.67 -2.38 -14.64
CA ALA A 149 18.27 -2.75 -14.84
C ALA A 149 17.67 -1.99 -16.03
N GLU A 150 17.30 -2.71 -17.09
CA GLU A 150 16.44 -2.24 -18.17
C GLU A 150 14.99 -2.34 -17.69
N CYS A 151 14.36 -1.20 -17.37
CA CYS A 151 13.01 -1.16 -16.84
C CYS A 151 11.97 -1.05 -17.97
N ILE A 152 11.04 -2.01 -18.04
CA ILE A 152 9.82 -1.94 -18.83
C ILE A 152 8.74 -1.33 -17.94
N LYS A 153 8.37 -0.06 -18.19
CA LYS A 153 7.36 0.62 -17.40
C LYS A 153 5.96 0.14 -17.78
N LEU A 154 5.25 -0.43 -16.82
CA LEU A 154 3.84 -0.83 -16.91
C LEU A 154 3.04 -0.13 -15.80
N ASN A 155 1.76 0.16 -16.06
CA ASN A 155 0.88 0.81 -15.09
C ASN A 155 -0.01 -0.18 -14.31
N GLY A 156 -0.06 -1.45 -14.74
CA GLY A 156 -0.82 -2.53 -14.11
C GLY A 156 -0.58 -3.85 -14.81
N ALA A 157 -1.13 -4.94 -14.25
CA ALA A 157 -0.98 -6.31 -14.75
C ALA A 157 0.49 -6.71 -14.99
N ILE A 158 1.37 -6.27 -14.10
CA ILE A 158 2.83 -6.43 -14.23
C ILE A 158 3.22 -7.91 -14.22
N GLU A 159 2.43 -8.74 -13.51
CA GLU A 159 2.61 -10.19 -13.41
C GLU A 159 2.48 -10.93 -14.75
N LEU A 160 1.84 -10.29 -15.75
CA LEU A 160 1.76 -10.86 -17.09
C LEU A 160 3.08 -10.76 -17.87
N ALA A 161 3.92 -9.79 -17.56
CA ALA A 161 5.15 -9.54 -18.32
C ALA A 161 6.08 -10.78 -18.40
N PRO A 162 6.35 -11.53 -17.31
CA PRO A 162 7.14 -12.75 -17.40
C PRO A 162 6.44 -13.87 -18.20
N ARG A 163 5.12 -13.99 -18.09
CA ARG A 163 4.36 -15.02 -18.81
C ARG A 163 4.34 -14.79 -20.32
N LEU A 164 4.41 -13.53 -20.73
CA LEU A 164 4.48 -13.12 -22.14
C LEU A 164 5.92 -13.01 -22.67
N GLY A 165 6.93 -13.39 -21.86
CA GLY A 165 8.33 -13.39 -22.28
C GLY A 165 8.99 -12.01 -22.37
N LEU A 166 8.34 -10.95 -21.84
CA LEU A 166 8.91 -9.59 -21.85
C LEU A 166 10.13 -9.46 -20.94
N CYS A 167 10.11 -10.16 -19.80
CA CYS A 167 11.17 -10.14 -18.80
C CYS A 167 11.12 -11.41 -17.94
N ARG A 168 12.11 -11.59 -17.05
CA ARG A 168 12.11 -12.67 -16.06
C ARG A 168 11.80 -12.17 -14.65
N HIS A 169 11.99 -10.90 -14.42
CA HIS A 169 11.86 -10.25 -13.11
C HIS A 169 10.81 -9.14 -13.16
N ILE A 170 10.10 -8.98 -12.09
CA ILE A 170 9.21 -7.84 -11.86
C ILE A 170 9.55 -7.16 -10.55
N VAL A 171 9.23 -5.87 -10.44
CA VAL A 171 9.21 -5.13 -9.18
C VAL A 171 7.83 -4.52 -9.01
N ASP A 172 7.13 -4.95 -7.99
CA ASP A 172 5.76 -4.49 -7.71
C ASP A 172 5.41 -4.54 -6.23
N LEU A 173 4.27 -3.95 -5.87
CA LEU A 173 3.72 -4.00 -4.53
C LEU A 173 3.13 -5.38 -4.22
N VAL A 174 3.54 -5.93 -3.10
CA VAL A 174 3.06 -7.21 -2.59
C VAL A 174 2.43 -7.02 -1.22
N GLN A 175 1.16 -7.36 -1.10
CA GLN A 175 0.46 -7.37 0.18
C GLN A 175 0.46 -8.78 0.79
N THR A 176 -0.29 -9.71 0.20
CA THR A 176 -0.39 -11.10 0.65
C THR A 176 0.47 -12.08 -0.18
N GLY A 177 0.84 -11.67 -1.40
CA GLY A 177 1.53 -12.53 -2.36
C GLY A 177 0.61 -13.45 -3.16
N ALA A 178 -0.71 -13.39 -2.95
CA ALA A 178 -1.67 -14.25 -3.64
C ALA A 178 -1.62 -14.07 -5.17
N THR A 179 -1.53 -12.83 -5.65
CA THR A 179 -1.44 -12.52 -7.09
C THR A 179 -0.15 -13.09 -7.71
N LEU A 180 0.99 -12.95 -7.02
CA LEU A 180 2.24 -13.55 -7.48
C LEU A 180 2.10 -15.07 -7.63
N LYS A 181 1.61 -15.74 -6.58
CA LYS A 181 1.41 -17.19 -6.58
C LYS A 181 0.47 -17.65 -7.69
N ALA A 182 -0.65 -16.95 -7.90
CA ALA A 182 -1.61 -17.27 -8.96
C ALA A 182 -1.01 -17.15 -10.38
N ASN A 183 0.05 -16.34 -10.53
CA ASN A 183 0.76 -16.14 -11.80
C ASN A 183 2.09 -16.90 -11.90
N GLY A 184 2.36 -17.84 -10.99
CA GLY A 184 3.58 -18.66 -11.01
C GLY A 184 4.86 -17.87 -10.69
N LEU A 185 4.71 -16.76 -9.94
CA LEU A 185 5.81 -15.94 -9.49
C LEU A 185 6.10 -16.17 -8.02
N VAL A 186 7.36 -16.04 -7.65
CA VAL A 186 7.83 -16.07 -6.27
C VAL A 186 8.56 -14.77 -5.94
N GLU A 187 8.35 -14.30 -4.73
CA GLU A 187 9.09 -13.16 -4.20
C GLU A 187 10.53 -13.59 -3.92
N ILE A 188 11.49 -12.82 -4.44
CA ILE A 188 12.92 -13.07 -4.27
C ILE A 188 13.48 -12.21 -3.15
N GLU A 189 13.12 -10.93 -3.15
CA GLU A 189 13.70 -9.94 -2.26
C GLU A 189 12.71 -8.79 -1.99
N GLN A 190 12.65 -8.34 -0.74
CA GLN A 190 11.93 -7.13 -0.37
C GLN A 190 12.84 -5.91 -0.53
N ILE A 191 12.38 -4.92 -1.31
CA ILE A 191 13.06 -3.64 -1.51
C ILE A 191 12.75 -2.68 -0.35
N ALA A 192 11.46 -2.51 -0.04
CA ALA A 192 11.01 -1.58 0.99
C ALA A 192 9.66 -2.00 1.59
N LYS A 193 9.43 -1.60 2.85
CA LYS A 193 8.09 -1.59 3.44
C LYS A 193 7.35 -0.35 2.98
N VAL A 194 6.07 -0.49 2.71
CA VAL A 194 5.21 0.58 2.19
C VAL A 194 4.03 0.80 3.12
N SER A 195 3.77 2.07 3.43
CA SER A 195 2.59 2.58 4.11
C SER A 195 2.20 3.93 3.53
N SER A 196 0.97 4.37 3.77
CA SER A 196 0.50 5.67 3.32
C SER A 196 0.96 6.79 4.24
N ARG A 197 1.34 7.90 3.64
CA ARG A 197 1.84 9.10 4.30
C ARG A 197 0.88 10.27 4.10
N LEU A 198 0.76 11.11 5.12
CA LEU A 198 0.27 12.46 4.92
C LEU A 198 1.36 13.25 4.24
N ILE A 199 1.03 13.91 3.14
CA ILE A 199 1.93 14.76 2.38
C ILE A 199 1.37 16.18 2.32
N VAL A 200 2.27 17.15 2.28
CA VAL A 200 1.94 18.58 2.35
C VAL A 200 2.78 19.33 1.34
N ASN A 201 2.17 20.25 0.61
CA ASN A 201 2.87 21.19 -0.24
C ASN A 201 3.66 22.18 0.62
N ARG A 202 4.99 22.29 0.42
CA ARG A 202 5.86 23.18 1.21
C ARG A 202 5.50 24.67 1.10
N PRO A 203 5.20 25.23 -0.09
CA PRO A 203 4.65 26.57 -0.22
C PRO A 203 3.36 26.77 0.57
N ALA A 204 2.41 25.85 0.51
CA ALA A 204 1.16 25.94 1.29
C ALA A 204 1.40 25.98 2.79
N LEU A 205 2.33 25.17 3.30
CA LEU A 205 2.72 25.20 4.71
C LEU A 205 3.34 26.54 5.13
N LYS A 206 4.07 27.21 4.23
CA LYS A 206 4.67 28.52 4.50
C LYS A 206 3.66 29.66 4.44
N THR A 207 2.72 29.61 3.52
CA THR A 207 1.74 30.69 3.29
C THR A 207 0.50 30.59 4.18
N ARG A 208 0.15 29.38 4.64
CA ARG A 208 -1.03 29.08 5.49
C ARG A 208 -0.64 28.19 6.69
N PRO A 209 0.36 28.58 7.53
CA PRO A 209 0.98 27.70 8.53
C PRO A 209 -0.02 27.24 9.60
N GLU A 210 -0.91 28.11 10.07
CA GLU A 210 -1.88 27.78 11.11
C GLU A 210 -2.93 26.78 10.62
N GLU A 211 -3.48 26.99 9.42
CA GLU A 211 -4.50 26.10 8.86
C GLU A 211 -3.91 24.73 8.51
N VAL A 212 -2.81 24.71 7.77
CA VAL A 212 -2.16 23.47 7.34
C VAL A 212 -1.57 22.74 8.57
N GLY A 213 -0.93 23.48 9.49
CA GLY A 213 -0.42 22.92 10.73
C GLY A 213 -1.51 22.32 11.61
N GLY A 214 -2.65 23.00 11.73
CA GLY A 214 -3.81 22.49 12.46
C GLY A 214 -4.33 21.15 11.91
N TRP A 215 -4.34 20.99 10.59
CA TRP A 215 -4.73 19.71 9.98
C TRP A 215 -3.69 18.62 10.24
N ILE A 216 -2.40 18.92 10.16
CA ILE A 216 -1.34 17.95 10.47
C ILE A 216 -1.51 17.42 11.89
N GLU A 217 -1.78 18.30 12.88
CA GLU A 217 -1.97 17.88 14.26
C GLU A 217 -3.23 17.02 14.44
N ARG A 218 -4.37 17.40 13.82
CA ARG A 218 -5.59 16.57 13.85
C ARG A 218 -5.32 15.16 13.32
N PHE A 219 -4.60 15.03 12.18
CA PHE A 219 -4.21 13.73 11.65
C PHE A 219 -3.29 12.96 12.62
N ARG A 220 -2.32 13.64 13.25
CA ARG A 220 -1.40 13.02 14.21
C ARG A 220 -2.16 12.44 15.41
N GLU A 221 -3.09 13.19 15.97
CA GLU A 221 -3.93 12.73 17.07
C GLU A 221 -4.79 11.53 16.66
N ALA A 222 -5.38 11.53 15.47
CA ALA A 222 -6.20 10.43 14.97
C ALA A 222 -5.38 9.14 14.81
N VAL A 223 -4.16 9.24 14.28
CA VAL A 223 -3.25 8.08 14.15
C VAL A 223 -2.86 7.52 15.52
N VAL A 224 -2.55 8.39 16.48
CA VAL A 224 -2.19 7.96 17.86
C VAL A 224 -3.35 7.27 18.58
N ARG A 225 -4.58 7.75 18.40
CA ARG A 225 -5.79 7.17 19.00
C ARG A 225 -6.20 5.85 18.36
N ARG A 226 -5.69 5.54 17.16
CA ARG A 226 -6.02 4.29 16.45
C ARG A 226 -5.21 3.13 17.02
N PRO A 227 -5.85 1.97 17.36
CA PRO A 227 -5.10 0.77 17.72
C PRO A 227 -4.32 0.29 16.49
N SER A 228 -3.01 0.42 16.53
CA SER A 228 -2.13 0.01 15.43
C SER A 228 -2.27 -1.49 15.14
N PRO A 229 -2.47 -1.90 13.90
CA PRO A 229 -2.53 -3.32 13.53
C PRO A 229 -1.22 -4.06 13.84
N THR A 230 -0.10 -3.36 13.89
CA THR A 230 1.21 -3.91 14.27
C THR A 230 1.34 -4.20 15.78
N ARG A 231 0.52 -3.58 16.64
CA ARG A 231 0.50 -3.85 18.09
C ARG A 231 -0.31 -5.09 18.47
N ARG A 232 -1.25 -5.56 17.64
CA ARG A 232 -2.04 -6.77 17.92
C ARG A 232 -1.24 -8.08 17.90
N GLY A 233 -0.06 -8.12 17.30
CA GLY A 233 0.81 -9.30 17.23
C GLY A 233 1.67 -9.56 18.47
N ARG A 234 1.62 -8.69 19.51
CA ARG A 234 2.39 -8.84 20.76
C ARG A 234 1.56 -9.10 22.01
N ALA A 235 0.25 -9.20 21.92
CA ALA A 235 -0.58 -9.68 23.02
C ALA A 235 -0.49 -11.21 23.03
N GLY A 236 0.23 -11.75 24.03
CA GLY A 236 0.55 -13.17 24.17
C GLY A 236 -0.70 -14.04 24.15
N SER A 237 -0.60 -15.16 23.47
CA SER A 237 -1.49 -16.30 23.66
C SER A 237 -1.49 -16.67 25.15
N PRO A 238 -2.64 -16.83 25.78
CA PRO A 238 -2.67 -17.43 27.10
C PRO A 238 -2.22 -18.89 27.00
N LEU A 239 -1.14 -19.21 27.70
CA LEU A 239 -0.72 -20.56 27.97
C LEU A 239 -1.89 -21.31 28.60
N SER A 240 -2.51 -22.21 27.87
CA SER A 240 -3.38 -23.23 28.46
C SER A 240 -2.52 -24.20 29.25
N ARG A 241 -2.51 -24.03 30.59
CA ARG A 241 -2.18 -25.08 31.52
C ARG A 241 -3.28 -26.11 31.47
N THR A 242 -3.02 -27.27 30.92
CA THR A 242 -3.76 -28.49 31.24
C THR A 242 -2.85 -29.33 32.10
N ALA A 243 -3.24 -29.41 33.35
CA ALA A 243 -2.77 -30.37 34.31
C ALA A 243 -3.26 -31.79 33.93
N GLY A 244 -2.46 -32.71 34.24
CA GLY A 244 -2.35 -34.07 34.08
C GLY A 244 -3.44 -35.01 34.55
N GLU A 245 -3.06 -36.28 34.47
CA GLU A 245 -3.51 -37.50 35.12
C GLU A 245 -4.56 -38.35 34.43
N GLY A 246 -4.14 -39.60 34.28
CA GLY A 246 -4.94 -40.77 34.47
C GLY A 246 -4.80 -41.86 33.40
N ALA A 247 -3.83 -42.67 33.53
CA ALA A 247 -3.76 -44.12 33.67
C ALA A 247 -4.79 -45.04 32.94
N GLU A 248 -4.19 -46.10 32.42
CA GLU A 248 -4.55 -47.52 32.37
C GLU A 248 -5.19 -48.12 31.13
N ARG A 249 -4.39 -49.01 30.52
CA ARG A 249 -4.57 -50.46 30.20
C ARG A 249 -5.87 -50.85 29.47
N SER A 250 -5.86 -51.66 28.45
CA SER A 250 -5.34 -53.01 28.22
C SER A 250 -5.81 -53.56 26.89
N GLU A 251 -4.99 -54.43 26.32
CA GLU A 251 -5.27 -55.71 25.64
C GLU A 251 -6.06 -55.75 24.31
N ALA A 252 -5.34 -56.15 23.27
CA ALA A 252 -5.24 -57.48 22.69
C ALA A 252 -6.46 -57.94 21.82
N GLY A 253 -6.13 -58.44 20.65
CA GLY A 253 -7.05 -59.23 19.81
C GLY A 253 -6.70 -59.13 18.34
N GLU A 254 -5.77 -59.86 17.87
CA GLU A 254 -5.65 -60.89 16.85
C GLU A 254 -6.78 -61.05 15.85
N GLY A 255 -6.38 -61.32 14.64
CA GLY A 255 -7.17 -62.05 13.65
C GLY A 255 -7.11 -61.37 12.28
N SER A 256 -6.19 -61.67 11.44
CA SER A 256 -5.97 -62.83 10.56
C SER A 256 -6.93 -62.94 9.35
N THR A 257 -6.25 -63.14 8.23
CA THR A 257 -6.67 -63.80 6.97
C THR A 257 -7.45 -62.94 5.97
N ALA A 258 -6.96 -62.69 4.80
CA ALA A 258 -6.40 -63.47 3.67
C ALA A 258 -7.37 -63.48 2.47
N LEU A 259 -6.70 -63.34 1.29
CA LEU A 259 -7.10 -63.83 -0.05
C LEU A 259 -8.12 -63.02 -0.84
N ALA A 260 -7.70 -62.54 -1.94
CA ALA A 260 -7.45 -63.06 -3.26
C ALA A 260 -8.43 -62.50 -4.30
N GLY A 261 -7.88 -62.15 -5.40
CA GLY A 261 -8.38 -62.51 -6.70
C GLY A 261 -8.94 -61.41 -7.59
N GLY A 262 -8.23 -61.14 -8.63
CA GLY A 262 -8.61 -61.42 -9.97
C GLY A 262 -9.03 -60.23 -10.84
N ALA A 263 -8.12 -59.87 -11.67
CA ALA A 263 -8.21 -59.80 -13.16
C ALA A 263 -9.51 -59.24 -13.79
N ARG A 264 -9.41 -58.10 -14.43
CA ARG A 264 -9.42 -57.93 -15.90
C ARG A 264 -9.06 -56.48 -16.25
#